data_ca3e0ecac719860a0243918950b1f360
#
_entry.id   ca3e0ecac719860a0243918950b1f360
#
_cell.length_a   1.000
_cell.length_b   1.000
_cell.length_c   1.000
_cell.angle_alpha   90.00
_cell.angle_beta   90.00
_cell.angle_gamma   90.00
#
_symmetry.space_group_name_H-M   'P 1'
#
loop_
_entity.id
_entity.type
_entity.pdbx_description
1 polymer ?
#
loop_
_entity_poly.entity_id
_entity_poly.type
_entity_poly.pdbx_seq_one_letter_code
_entity_poly.pdbx_strand_id
1 'polypeptide(L)'
;QDDPATRRALRTALAADIVIATSPAAVRAATMLATLRARRGQTYCAIGSATAAALRRAGIVDVHSPDRMDSEGLLALPVLRGVRGRTVGLLTAPGGRDRIEPALRKRGARVLRVDVYARAAIALPVAVLSRLRGFDGPLLLPVSSGEALQRVLDIAPADLAARLRGACVLAASARLAALARAAGCRDIRVAAGPRPAQLLAAAFAPD
;
A
#
# COMPACT_ATOMS: atom_id res chain seq x y z
N GLN A 1 -14.91 2.02 -4.61
CA GLN A 1 -15.95 3.07 -4.44
C GLN A 1 -16.36 3.56 -5.82
N ASP A 2 -17.39 2.93 -6.38
CA ASP A 2 -17.95 3.34 -7.67
C ASP A 2 -19.23 4.13 -7.40
N ASP A 3 -19.08 5.41 -7.06
CA ASP A 3 -20.18 6.35 -6.86
C ASP A 3 -19.98 7.61 -7.72
N PRO A 4 -21.06 8.33 -8.06
CA PRO A 4 -20.99 9.50 -8.94
C PRO A 4 -20.11 10.63 -8.41
N ALA A 5 -19.98 10.78 -7.09
CA ALA A 5 -19.16 11.82 -6.46
C ALA A 5 -17.68 11.50 -6.65
N THR A 6 -17.25 10.26 -6.38
CA THR A 6 -15.89 9.77 -6.63
C THR A 6 -15.52 9.89 -8.11
N ARG A 7 -16.42 9.52 -9.04
CA ARG A 7 -16.16 9.70 -10.48
C ARG A 7 -15.98 11.16 -10.88
N ARG A 8 -16.75 12.09 -10.31
CA ARG A 8 -16.62 13.53 -10.56
C ARG A 8 -15.30 14.05 -9.99
N ALA A 9 -14.99 13.73 -8.74
CA ALA A 9 -13.74 14.11 -8.09
C ALA A 9 -12.52 13.59 -8.87
N LEU A 10 -12.56 12.33 -9.34
CA LEU A 10 -11.50 11.74 -10.14
C LEU A 10 -11.30 12.49 -11.46
N ARG A 11 -12.38 12.80 -12.18
CA ARG A 11 -12.27 13.59 -13.42
C ARG A 11 -11.63 14.95 -13.18
N THR A 12 -11.98 15.62 -12.08
CA THR A 12 -11.37 16.91 -11.71
C THR A 12 -9.90 16.75 -11.38
N ALA A 13 -9.52 15.71 -10.62
CA ALA A 13 -8.12 15.43 -10.28
C ALA A 13 -7.29 15.03 -11.51
N LEU A 14 -7.86 14.26 -12.45
CA LEU A 14 -7.21 13.91 -13.72
C LEU A 14 -7.05 15.10 -14.68
N ALA A 15 -7.75 16.21 -14.43
CA ALA A 15 -7.61 17.45 -15.18
C ALA A 15 -6.55 18.40 -14.60
N ALA A 16 -5.92 18.07 -13.46
CA ALA A 16 -4.91 18.88 -12.79
C ALA A 16 -3.62 18.98 -13.62
N ASP A 17 -2.79 20.00 -13.34
CA ASP A 17 -1.49 20.20 -14.00
C ASP A 17 -0.51 19.05 -13.73
N ILE A 18 -0.60 18.49 -12.52
CA ILE A 18 0.20 17.34 -12.08
C ILE A 18 -0.75 16.29 -11.53
N VAL A 19 -0.57 15.03 -11.92
CA VAL A 19 -1.32 13.90 -11.36
C VAL A 19 -0.35 12.96 -10.65
N ILE A 20 -0.62 12.69 -9.38
CA ILE A 20 0.19 11.80 -8.55
C ILE A 20 -0.61 10.53 -8.23
N ALA A 21 -0.03 9.36 -8.46
CA ALA A 21 -0.57 8.09 -7.99
C ALA A 21 0.31 7.50 -6.88
N THR A 22 -0.32 7.13 -5.75
CA THR A 22 0.39 6.65 -4.56
C THR A 22 0.52 5.13 -4.48
N SER A 23 -0.11 4.38 -5.39
CA SER A 23 0.00 2.92 -5.43
C SER A 23 -0.47 2.36 -6.78
N PRO A 24 -0.03 1.14 -7.16
CA PRO A 24 -0.59 0.43 -8.32
C PRO A 24 -2.11 0.18 -8.18
N ALA A 25 -2.60 -0.01 -6.95
CA ALA A 25 -4.03 -0.19 -6.68
C ALA A 25 -4.82 1.09 -6.97
N ALA A 26 -4.27 2.28 -6.64
CA ALA A 26 -4.90 3.55 -6.98
C ALA A 26 -5.00 3.74 -8.50
N VAL A 27 -3.96 3.35 -9.26
CA VAL A 27 -4.00 3.41 -10.73
C VAL A 27 -5.08 2.47 -11.27
N ARG A 28 -5.10 1.20 -10.83
CA ARG A 28 -6.13 0.23 -11.27
C ARG A 28 -7.54 0.71 -10.95
N ALA A 29 -7.77 1.19 -9.74
CA ALA A 29 -9.08 1.71 -9.36
C ALA A 29 -9.48 2.93 -10.21
N ALA A 30 -8.55 3.85 -10.47
CA ALA A 30 -8.80 5.01 -11.32
C ALA A 30 -9.15 4.59 -12.76
N THR A 31 -8.45 3.58 -13.34
CA THR A 31 -8.74 3.08 -14.71
C THR A 31 -10.10 2.39 -14.83
N MET A 32 -10.62 1.81 -13.75
CA MET A 32 -11.98 1.26 -13.73
C MET A 32 -13.06 2.36 -13.74
N LEU A 33 -12.73 3.54 -13.21
CA LEU A 33 -13.69 4.65 -13.08
C LEU A 33 -13.60 5.67 -14.22
N ALA A 34 -12.42 5.80 -14.86
CA ALA A 34 -12.19 6.76 -15.93
C ALA A 34 -10.99 6.33 -16.80
N THR A 35 -11.00 6.73 -18.08
CA THR A 35 -9.85 6.55 -18.97
C THR A 35 -8.75 7.53 -18.58
N LEU A 36 -7.53 7.02 -18.31
CA LEU A 36 -6.36 7.84 -18.06
C LEU A 36 -5.75 8.28 -19.39
N ARG A 37 -5.63 9.59 -19.59
CA ARG A 37 -4.95 10.16 -20.76
C ARG A 37 -4.16 11.39 -20.31
N ALA A 38 -2.88 11.45 -20.63
CA ALA A 38 -2.09 12.65 -20.42
C ALA A 38 -2.52 13.76 -21.39
N ARG A 39 -2.62 15.00 -20.88
CA ARG A 39 -2.85 16.20 -21.66
C ARG A 39 -1.49 16.86 -21.97
N ARG A 40 -1.45 17.66 -23.00
CA ARG A 40 -0.25 18.46 -23.33
C ARG A 40 0.15 19.33 -22.13
N GLY A 41 1.41 19.26 -21.70
CA GLY A 41 1.93 20.00 -20.55
C GLY A 41 1.55 19.42 -19.17
N GLN A 42 0.81 18.32 -19.12
CA GLN A 42 0.46 17.65 -17.88
C GLN A 42 1.59 16.71 -17.45
N THR A 43 1.88 16.68 -16.15
CA THR A 43 2.92 15.83 -15.58
C THR A 43 2.30 14.70 -14.76
N TYR A 44 2.78 13.48 -14.94
CA TYR A 44 2.41 12.34 -14.11
C TYR A 44 3.55 11.91 -13.20
N CYS A 45 3.25 11.68 -11.91
CA CYS A 45 4.19 11.21 -10.92
C CYS A 45 3.68 9.94 -10.25
N ALA A 46 4.61 9.02 -9.99
CA ALA A 46 4.36 7.79 -9.24
C ALA A 46 5.23 7.74 -8.00
N ILE A 47 4.71 7.18 -6.90
CA ILE A 47 5.48 7.02 -5.65
C ILE A 47 6.67 6.05 -5.79
N GLY A 48 6.66 5.21 -6.81
CA GLY A 48 7.73 4.25 -7.07
C GLY A 48 7.51 3.46 -8.35
N SER A 49 8.47 2.61 -8.69
CA SER A 49 8.57 1.89 -9.97
C SER A 49 7.35 1.04 -10.31
N ALA A 50 6.78 0.31 -9.34
CA ALA A 50 5.58 -0.51 -9.57
C ALA A 50 4.35 0.34 -9.93
N THR A 51 4.21 1.54 -9.33
CA THR A 51 3.13 2.48 -9.64
C THR A 51 3.37 3.14 -11.01
N ALA A 52 4.62 3.47 -11.33
CA ALA A 52 4.98 3.99 -12.65
C ALA A 52 4.67 2.97 -13.75
N ALA A 53 5.02 1.70 -13.54
CA ALA A 53 4.67 0.62 -14.46
C ALA A 53 3.15 0.45 -14.63
N ALA A 54 2.36 0.65 -13.57
CA ALA A 54 0.89 0.62 -13.66
C ALA A 54 0.35 1.79 -14.50
N LEU A 55 0.87 3.02 -14.30
CA LEU A 55 0.50 4.18 -15.11
C LEU A 55 0.86 3.99 -16.59
N ARG A 56 2.07 3.46 -16.89
CA ARG A 56 2.47 3.16 -18.29
C ARG A 56 1.55 2.14 -18.94
N ARG A 57 1.16 1.09 -18.23
CA ARG A 57 0.18 0.10 -18.74
C ARG A 57 -1.21 0.72 -18.95
N ALA A 58 -1.54 1.78 -18.21
CA ALA A 58 -2.77 2.55 -18.39
C ALA A 58 -2.68 3.60 -19.52
N GLY A 59 -1.59 3.64 -20.30
CA GLY A 59 -1.41 4.54 -21.44
C GLY A 59 -0.70 5.87 -21.14
N ILE A 60 -0.16 6.05 -19.93
CA ILE A 60 0.64 7.24 -19.57
C ILE A 60 2.11 6.94 -19.82
N VAL A 61 2.66 7.46 -20.92
CA VAL A 61 4.03 7.14 -21.36
C VAL A 61 5.08 7.80 -20.47
N ASP A 62 4.93 9.10 -20.20
CA ASP A 62 5.89 9.88 -19.42
C ASP A 62 5.46 9.96 -17.96
N VAL A 63 6.21 9.24 -17.11
CA VAL A 63 5.92 9.12 -15.66
C VAL A 63 7.20 9.34 -14.87
N HIS A 64 7.21 10.37 -14.05
CA HIS A 64 8.28 10.63 -13.09
C HIS A 64 8.11 9.74 -11.85
N SER A 65 9.18 9.07 -11.44
CA SER A 65 9.22 8.29 -10.20
C SER A 65 10.58 8.44 -9.51
N PRO A 66 10.62 8.48 -8.17
CA PRO A 66 11.87 8.59 -7.44
C PRO A 66 12.57 7.23 -7.33
N ASP A 67 13.89 7.26 -7.10
CA ASP A 67 14.66 6.06 -6.74
C ASP A 67 14.29 5.59 -5.33
N ARG A 68 14.15 6.52 -4.39
CA ARG A 68 13.60 6.26 -3.07
C ARG A 68 12.07 6.20 -3.13
N MET A 69 11.52 4.98 -3.08
CA MET A 69 10.11 4.68 -3.31
C MET A 69 9.24 4.93 -2.06
N ASP A 70 9.23 6.17 -1.56
CA ASP A 70 8.40 6.63 -0.44
C ASP A 70 7.91 8.07 -0.66
N SER A 71 7.17 8.60 0.32
CA SER A 71 6.60 9.96 0.24
C SER A 71 7.68 11.03 0.19
N GLU A 72 8.79 10.85 0.88
CA GLU A 72 9.92 11.78 0.90
C GLU A 72 10.63 11.81 -0.45
N GLY A 73 10.90 10.63 -1.04
CA GLY A 73 11.48 10.53 -2.37
C GLY A 73 10.58 11.15 -3.43
N LEU A 74 9.28 10.87 -3.39
CA LEU A 74 8.31 11.50 -4.29
C LEU A 74 8.37 13.04 -4.17
N LEU A 75 8.30 13.58 -2.95
CA LEU A 75 8.34 15.03 -2.71
C LEU A 75 9.67 15.69 -3.08
N ALA A 76 10.75 14.90 -3.21
CA ALA A 76 12.07 15.37 -3.65
C ALA A 76 12.18 15.52 -5.19
N LEU A 77 11.23 14.96 -5.97
CA LEU A 77 11.23 15.11 -7.42
C LEU A 77 11.29 16.58 -7.84
N PRO A 78 12.13 16.96 -8.82
CA PRO A 78 12.26 18.34 -9.28
C PRO A 78 10.93 18.96 -9.70
N VAL A 79 10.08 18.18 -10.38
CA VAL A 79 8.75 18.62 -10.86
C VAL A 79 7.77 18.98 -9.74
N LEU A 80 8.03 18.53 -8.50
CA LEU A 80 7.21 18.80 -7.31
C LEU A 80 7.79 19.88 -6.39
N ARG A 81 8.93 20.47 -6.74
CA ARG A 81 9.51 21.59 -5.97
C ARG A 81 8.82 22.92 -6.26
N GLY A 82 8.56 23.22 -7.54
CA GLY A 82 7.97 24.48 -8.00
C GLY A 82 6.46 24.33 -8.31
N VAL A 83 5.64 24.01 -7.33
CA VAL A 83 4.19 23.75 -7.52
C VAL A 83 3.29 24.90 -7.06
N ARG A 84 3.85 26.06 -6.72
CA ARG A 84 3.07 27.23 -6.31
C ARG A 84 2.08 27.64 -7.41
N GLY A 85 0.80 27.77 -7.05
CA GLY A 85 -0.29 28.13 -7.97
C GLY A 85 -0.73 27.01 -8.91
N ARG A 86 -0.06 25.83 -8.88
CA ARG A 86 -0.46 24.67 -9.70
C ARG A 86 -1.51 23.82 -9.03
N THR A 87 -2.30 23.14 -9.83
CA THR A 87 -3.24 22.11 -9.38
C THR A 87 -2.56 20.74 -9.38
N VAL A 88 -2.76 19.98 -8.31
CA VAL A 88 -2.22 18.62 -8.15
C VAL A 88 -3.35 17.65 -7.84
N GLY A 89 -3.62 16.72 -8.75
CA GLY A 89 -4.52 15.60 -8.53
C GLY A 89 -3.79 14.47 -7.79
N LEU A 90 -4.27 14.10 -6.61
CA LEU A 90 -3.66 13.05 -5.78
C LEU A 90 -4.57 11.82 -5.72
N LEU A 91 -4.20 10.78 -6.46
CA LEU A 91 -4.91 9.49 -6.49
C LEU A 91 -4.36 8.58 -5.40
N THR A 92 -5.17 8.31 -4.39
CA THR A 92 -4.74 7.60 -3.18
C THR A 92 -5.87 6.74 -2.58
N ALA A 93 -5.68 6.29 -1.35
CA ALA A 93 -6.67 5.62 -0.51
C ALA A 93 -6.60 6.16 0.91
N PRO A 94 -7.65 6.00 1.72
CA PRO A 94 -7.62 6.30 3.15
C PRO A 94 -6.53 5.50 3.89
N GLY A 95 -6.01 6.04 5.00
CA GLY A 95 -5.11 5.34 5.92
C GLY A 95 -3.64 5.25 5.51
N GLY A 96 -3.17 6.12 4.60
CA GLY A 96 -1.74 6.31 4.30
C GLY A 96 -1.04 7.24 5.30
N ARG A 97 0.31 7.33 5.18
CA ARG A 97 1.08 8.37 5.88
C ARG A 97 0.77 9.74 5.28
N ASP A 98 -0.29 10.39 5.56
CA ASP A 98 -0.77 11.66 4.98
C ASP A 98 0.27 12.82 4.93
N ARG A 99 1.45 12.56 4.35
CA ARG A 99 2.56 13.53 4.24
C ARG A 99 2.58 14.28 2.92
N ILE A 100 2.06 13.67 1.85
CA ILE A 100 2.15 14.23 0.48
C ILE A 100 1.29 15.47 0.35
N GLU A 101 0.01 15.38 0.71
CA GLU A 101 -0.94 16.48 0.58
C GLU A 101 -0.54 17.72 1.40
N PRO A 102 -0.23 17.63 2.71
CA PRO A 102 0.19 18.81 3.49
C PRO A 102 1.47 19.44 2.96
N ALA A 103 2.44 18.64 2.52
CA ALA A 103 3.69 19.14 1.97
C ALA A 103 3.49 19.93 0.66
N LEU A 104 2.63 19.44 -0.24
CA LEU A 104 2.31 20.12 -1.49
C LEU A 104 1.50 21.40 -1.24
N ARG A 105 0.54 21.37 -0.31
CA ARG A 105 -0.20 22.57 0.12
C ARG A 105 0.75 23.62 0.71
N LYS A 106 1.69 23.21 1.55
CA LYS A 106 2.73 24.10 2.11
C LYS A 106 3.61 24.73 1.01
N ARG A 107 3.82 24.03 -0.11
CA ARG A 107 4.52 24.56 -1.30
C ARG A 107 3.63 25.47 -2.18
N GLY A 108 2.38 25.72 -1.78
CA GLY A 108 1.43 26.60 -2.49
C GLY A 108 0.65 25.92 -3.62
N ALA A 109 0.60 24.59 -3.67
CA ALA A 109 -0.24 23.86 -4.62
C ALA A 109 -1.70 23.77 -4.14
N ARG A 110 -2.64 23.77 -5.10
CA ARG A 110 -4.03 23.36 -4.89
C ARG A 110 -4.13 21.84 -5.06
N VAL A 111 -4.27 21.10 -3.96
CA VAL A 111 -4.35 19.63 -4.00
C VAL A 111 -5.80 19.17 -4.10
N LEU A 112 -6.07 18.35 -5.11
CA LEU A 112 -7.35 17.67 -5.40
C LEU A 112 -7.16 16.20 -5.05
N ARG A 113 -7.35 15.85 -3.78
CA ARG A 113 -7.26 14.47 -3.29
C ARG A 113 -8.48 13.66 -3.70
N VAL A 114 -8.26 12.45 -4.19
CA VAL A 114 -9.30 11.48 -4.47
C VAL A 114 -8.90 10.12 -3.91
N ASP A 115 -9.69 9.63 -2.98
CA ASP A 115 -9.58 8.28 -2.46
C ASP A 115 -10.31 7.32 -3.42
N VAL A 116 -9.59 6.83 -4.43
CA VAL A 116 -10.14 6.03 -5.54
C VAL A 116 -10.48 4.59 -5.15
N TYR A 117 -9.98 4.11 -4.01
CA TYR A 117 -10.33 2.82 -3.43
C TYR A 117 -10.25 2.88 -1.91
N ALA A 118 -10.96 2.00 -1.23
CA ALA A 118 -10.82 1.76 0.19
C ALA A 118 -10.27 0.36 0.43
N ARG A 119 -9.45 0.21 1.47
CA ARG A 119 -9.05 -1.11 1.96
C ARG A 119 -10.17 -1.62 2.85
N ALA A 120 -10.96 -2.59 2.36
CA ALA A 120 -11.93 -3.30 3.19
C ALA A 120 -11.25 -4.47 3.90
N ALA A 121 -11.63 -4.70 5.14
CA ALA A 121 -11.33 -5.97 5.79
C ALA A 121 -12.17 -7.05 5.08
N ILE A 122 -11.52 -8.02 4.47
CA ILE A 122 -12.20 -9.18 3.87
C ILE A 122 -12.28 -10.22 4.97
N ALA A 123 -13.50 -10.72 5.25
CA ALA A 123 -13.68 -11.87 6.14
C ALA A 123 -12.86 -13.06 5.61
N LEU A 124 -12.27 -13.82 6.53
CA LEU A 124 -11.55 -15.03 6.13
C LEU A 124 -12.54 -16.01 5.50
N PRO A 125 -12.27 -16.55 4.30
CA PRO A 125 -13.15 -17.51 3.67
C PRO A 125 -13.37 -18.75 4.55
N VAL A 126 -14.59 -19.26 4.61
CA VAL A 126 -14.94 -20.45 5.44
C VAL A 126 -14.03 -21.63 5.13
N ALA A 127 -13.71 -21.85 3.86
CA ALA A 127 -12.78 -22.92 3.44
C ALA A 127 -11.37 -22.76 4.05
N VAL A 128 -10.87 -21.52 4.17
CA VAL A 128 -9.57 -21.24 4.81
C VAL A 128 -9.65 -21.51 6.31
N LEU A 129 -10.73 -21.09 6.97
CA LEU A 129 -10.96 -21.35 8.39
C LEU A 129 -11.04 -22.85 8.70
N SER A 130 -11.81 -23.61 7.89
CA SER A 130 -11.93 -25.06 8.03
C SER A 130 -10.60 -25.77 7.79
N ARG A 131 -9.84 -25.35 6.79
CA ARG A 131 -8.52 -25.92 6.49
C ARG A 131 -7.51 -25.66 7.62
N LEU A 132 -7.51 -24.45 8.18
CA LEU A 132 -6.67 -24.11 9.33
C LEU A 132 -7.06 -24.92 10.57
N ARG A 133 -8.35 -25.17 10.81
CA ARG A 133 -8.80 -26.00 11.94
C ARG A 133 -8.41 -27.46 11.80
N GLY A 134 -8.52 -28.02 10.61
CA GLY A 134 -8.19 -29.42 10.33
C GLY A 134 -6.71 -29.72 10.10
N PHE A 135 -5.83 -28.69 10.17
CA PHE A 135 -4.39 -28.90 9.95
C PHE A 135 -3.64 -29.00 11.27
N ASP A 136 -3.11 -30.16 11.62
CA ASP A 136 -2.42 -30.40 12.90
C ASP A 136 -0.91 -30.18 12.87
N GLY A 137 -0.35 -29.81 11.71
CA GLY A 137 1.07 -29.56 11.55
C GLY A 137 1.54 -28.19 12.05
N PRO A 138 2.86 -27.93 12.05
CA PRO A 138 3.45 -26.65 12.41
C PRO A 138 3.01 -25.56 11.44
N LEU A 139 2.70 -24.37 11.97
CA LEU A 139 2.31 -23.22 11.18
C LEU A 139 3.47 -22.23 11.08
N LEU A 140 3.77 -21.77 9.87
CA LEU A 140 4.66 -20.65 9.61
C LEU A 140 3.81 -19.42 9.24
N LEU A 141 4.04 -18.30 9.92
CA LEU A 141 3.32 -17.05 9.70
C LEU A 141 4.29 -15.96 9.19
N PRO A 142 4.42 -15.80 7.85
CA PRO A 142 5.27 -14.74 7.30
C PRO A 142 4.64 -13.37 7.51
N VAL A 143 5.38 -12.45 8.16
CA VAL A 143 4.92 -11.11 8.52
C VAL A 143 5.78 -10.05 7.84
N SER A 144 5.23 -9.41 6.81
CA SER A 144 5.82 -8.25 6.11
C SER A 144 5.08 -6.94 6.40
N SER A 145 3.94 -6.98 7.10
CA SER A 145 3.13 -5.82 7.49
C SER A 145 2.53 -6.01 8.87
N GLY A 146 2.80 -5.07 9.79
CA GLY A 146 2.22 -5.09 11.13
C GLY A 146 0.70 -4.85 11.11
N GLU A 147 0.22 -3.99 10.22
CA GLU A 147 -1.22 -3.76 10.03
C GLU A 147 -1.94 -5.04 9.56
N ALA A 148 -1.31 -5.79 8.63
CA ALA A 148 -1.88 -7.04 8.14
C ALA A 148 -1.93 -8.11 9.25
N LEU A 149 -0.87 -8.23 10.06
CA LEU A 149 -0.85 -9.14 11.21
C LEU A 149 -1.97 -8.81 12.19
N GLN A 150 -2.06 -7.55 12.64
CA GLN A 150 -3.09 -7.12 13.57
C GLN A 150 -4.49 -7.40 13.01
N ARG A 151 -4.74 -7.02 11.77
CA ARG A 151 -6.02 -7.24 11.10
C ARG A 151 -6.41 -8.72 11.03
N VAL A 152 -5.48 -9.61 10.69
CA VAL A 152 -5.75 -11.06 10.65
C VAL A 152 -6.11 -11.58 12.02
N LEU A 153 -5.40 -11.15 13.07
CA LEU A 153 -5.69 -11.57 14.46
C LEU A 153 -7.04 -11.03 14.96
N ASP A 154 -7.43 -9.82 14.53
CA ASP A 154 -8.69 -9.17 14.92
C ASP A 154 -9.92 -9.82 14.27
N ILE A 155 -9.80 -10.28 13.00
CA ILE A 155 -10.92 -10.89 12.27
C ILE A 155 -10.99 -12.41 12.42
N ALA A 156 -9.92 -13.05 12.89
CA ALA A 156 -9.91 -14.49 13.08
C ALA A 156 -10.79 -14.88 14.29
N PRO A 157 -11.57 -15.98 14.20
CA PRO A 157 -12.22 -16.58 15.35
C PRO A 157 -11.20 -16.83 16.48
N ALA A 158 -11.66 -16.78 17.74
CA ALA A 158 -10.78 -16.83 18.92
C ALA A 158 -9.85 -18.06 18.93
N ASP A 159 -10.38 -19.23 18.56
CA ASP A 159 -9.63 -20.49 18.42
C ASP A 159 -8.48 -20.38 17.41
N LEU A 160 -8.73 -19.80 16.26
CA LEU A 160 -7.72 -19.60 15.22
C LEU A 160 -6.75 -18.47 15.53
N ALA A 161 -7.22 -17.38 16.14
CA ALA A 161 -6.35 -16.31 16.61
C ALA A 161 -5.32 -16.83 17.65
N ALA A 162 -5.76 -17.68 18.59
CA ALA A 162 -4.86 -18.34 19.54
C ALA A 162 -3.83 -19.22 18.82
N ARG A 163 -4.28 -20.01 17.84
CA ARG A 163 -3.42 -20.87 17.04
C ARG A 163 -2.40 -20.09 16.19
N LEU A 164 -2.82 -18.96 15.58
CA LEU A 164 -1.93 -18.09 14.82
C LEU A 164 -0.86 -17.42 15.73
N ARG A 165 -1.21 -17.09 16.98
CA ARG A 165 -0.22 -16.61 17.96
C ARG A 165 0.78 -17.68 18.38
N GLY A 166 0.41 -18.95 18.32
CA GLY A 166 1.28 -20.10 18.55
C GLY A 166 2.13 -20.51 17.34
N ALA A 167 1.92 -19.91 16.17
CA ALA A 167 2.69 -20.19 14.97
C ALA A 167 4.12 -19.61 15.06
N CYS A 168 5.06 -20.20 14.31
CA CYS A 168 6.38 -19.63 14.12
C CYS A 168 6.26 -18.40 13.18
N VAL A 169 6.43 -17.21 13.73
CA VAL A 169 6.37 -15.92 12.99
C VAL A 169 7.69 -15.64 12.32
N LEU A 170 7.67 -15.47 11.02
CA LEU A 170 8.81 -15.07 10.20
C LEU A 170 8.71 -13.56 9.92
N ALA A 171 9.31 -12.74 10.77
CA ALA A 171 9.20 -11.29 10.70
C ALA A 171 10.22 -10.69 9.73
N ALA A 172 9.79 -9.89 8.77
CA ALA A 172 10.65 -9.25 7.77
C ALA A 172 11.60 -8.18 8.34
N SER A 173 11.51 -7.84 9.62
CA SER A 173 12.39 -6.89 10.32
C SER A 173 12.23 -6.99 11.84
N ALA A 174 13.22 -6.50 12.60
CA ALA A 174 13.15 -6.42 14.05
C ALA A 174 11.95 -5.62 14.57
N ARG A 175 11.53 -4.55 13.86
CA ARG A 175 10.34 -3.78 14.18
C ARG A 175 9.06 -4.64 14.09
N LEU A 176 8.95 -5.49 13.07
CA LEU A 176 7.80 -6.39 12.90
C LEU A 176 7.82 -7.51 13.94
N ALA A 177 9.00 -8.01 14.32
CA ALA A 177 9.15 -8.95 15.42
C ALA A 177 8.65 -8.35 16.75
N ALA A 178 8.98 -7.09 17.06
CA ALA A 178 8.48 -6.40 18.24
C ALA A 178 6.95 -6.26 18.22
N LEU A 179 6.36 -5.91 17.07
CA LEU A 179 4.90 -5.85 16.90
C LEU A 179 4.24 -7.22 17.08
N ALA A 180 4.85 -8.30 16.56
CA ALA A 180 4.33 -9.65 16.74
C ALA A 180 4.37 -10.09 18.21
N ARG A 181 5.44 -9.77 18.96
CA ARG A 181 5.51 -10.01 20.42
C ARG A 181 4.41 -9.26 21.15
N ALA A 182 4.20 -7.98 20.84
CA ALA A 182 3.14 -7.17 21.44
C ALA A 182 1.73 -7.73 21.12
N ALA A 183 1.56 -8.40 19.97
CA ALA A 183 0.33 -9.08 19.59
C ALA A 183 0.15 -10.47 20.24
N GLY A 184 1.11 -10.91 21.08
CA GLY A 184 1.05 -12.17 21.82
C GLY A 184 1.68 -13.37 21.11
N CYS A 185 2.42 -13.18 20.01
CA CYS A 185 3.18 -14.26 19.38
C CYS A 185 4.45 -14.55 20.18
N ARG A 186 4.83 -15.85 20.30
CA ARG A 186 5.95 -16.28 21.17
C ARG A 186 7.15 -16.77 20.36
N ASP A 187 6.94 -17.60 19.35
CA ASP A 187 7.99 -18.10 18.47
C ASP A 187 8.18 -17.12 17.30
N ILE A 188 9.27 -16.36 17.31
CA ILE A 188 9.49 -15.29 16.34
C ILE A 188 10.93 -15.29 15.85
N ARG A 189 11.08 -15.47 14.54
CA ARG A 189 12.38 -15.40 13.85
C ARG A 189 12.43 -14.17 12.96
N VAL A 190 13.58 -13.47 12.97
CA VAL A 190 13.77 -12.27 12.15
C VAL A 190 14.46 -12.64 10.85
N ALA A 191 13.80 -12.39 9.75
CA ALA A 191 14.34 -12.63 8.42
C ALA A 191 15.26 -11.48 7.95
N ALA A 192 16.16 -11.76 7.03
CA ALA A 192 17.03 -10.76 6.39
C ALA A 192 16.28 -9.71 5.54
N GLY A 193 14.96 -9.89 5.33
CA GLY A 193 14.14 -8.94 4.57
C GLY A 193 12.77 -9.50 4.18
N PRO A 194 11.97 -8.73 3.41
CA PRO A 194 10.57 -9.04 3.13
C PRO A 194 10.37 -9.99 1.93
N ARG A 195 11.42 -10.41 1.24
CA ARG A 195 11.28 -11.30 0.09
C ARG A 195 10.88 -12.71 0.55
N PRO A 196 10.02 -13.43 -0.18
CA PRO A 196 9.57 -14.78 0.22
C PRO A 196 10.71 -15.74 0.57
N ALA A 197 11.78 -15.76 -0.24
CA ALA A 197 12.95 -16.61 0.01
C ALA A 197 13.67 -16.24 1.33
N GLN A 198 13.76 -14.95 1.67
CA GLN A 198 14.38 -14.49 2.92
C GLN A 198 13.54 -14.85 4.15
N LEU A 199 12.21 -14.74 4.02
CA LEU A 199 11.29 -15.16 5.08
C LEU A 199 11.37 -16.67 5.31
N LEU A 200 11.32 -17.46 4.24
CA LEU A 200 11.43 -18.93 4.35
C LEU A 200 12.79 -19.36 4.90
N ALA A 201 13.88 -18.74 4.50
CA ALA A 201 15.21 -19.05 5.03
C ALA A 201 15.29 -18.89 6.56
N ALA A 202 14.58 -17.92 7.12
CA ALA A 202 14.52 -17.72 8.57
C ALA A 202 13.79 -18.86 9.32
N ALA A 203 12.93 -19.63 8.64
CA ALA A 203 12.26 -20.78 9.23
C ALA A 203 13.23 -21.96 9.52
N PHE A 204 14.33 -22.03 8.78
CA PHE A 204 15.30 -23.11 8.82
C PHE A 204 16.68 -22.65 9.35
N ALA A 205 16.80 -21.39 9.75
CA ALA A 205 18.03 -20.90 10.39
C ALA A 205 18.24 -21.62 11.73
N PRO A 206 19.45 -22.08 12.05
CA PRO A 206 19.76 -22.55 13.38
C PRO A 206 19.59 -21.39 14.37
N ASP A 207 19.18 -21.72 15.60
CA ASP A 207 19.00 -20.78 16.72
C ASP A 207 20.32 -20.17 17.15
#